data_344cd691dfbc817152b365afced27890
#
_entry.id   344cd691dfbc817152b365afced27890
#
_cell.length_a   1.000
_cell.length_b   1.000
_cell.length_c   1.000
_cell.angle_alpha   90.00
_cell.angle_beta   90.00
_cell.angle_gamma   90.00
#
_symmetry.space_group_name_H-M   'P 1'
#
loop_
_entity.id
_entity.type
_entity.pdbx_description
1 polymer ?
#
loop_
_entity_poly.entity_id
_entity_poly.type
_entity_poly.pdbx_seq_one_letter_code
_entity_poly.pdbx_strand_id
1 'polypeptide(L)'
;MSKPPVGSNRTGRKIGQKVKKTQLKASSRRWLERHSNDPYVQRAKLEGYRARAAYKLLEINDKHQILKGATRIIDLGAAPGSWSQIAAKVTDSTEDDIRVASIDFLEVGPIPAVRLLPLSSRDPTA
;
A
#
# COMPACT_ATOMS: atom_id res chain seq x y z
N MET A 1 7.83 19.34 38.48
CA MET A 1 7.81 19.04 37.82
C MET A 1 7.51 18.49 37.14
N SER A 2 7.49 18.55 36.81
CA SER A 2 7.21 18.02 36.02
C SER A 2 6.91 17.71 35.25
N LYS A 3 6.90 17.73 34.92
CA LYS A 3 6.62 17.39 34.01
C LYS A 3 6.62 16.88 33.41
N PRO A 4 6.63 16.80 33.13
CA PRO A 4 6.53 16.34 32.26
C PRO A 4 6.39 15.76 31.67
N PRO A 5 6.48 15.56 31.74
CA PRO A 5 6.38 14.93 30.96
C PRO A 5 6.11 14.59 30.19
N VAL A 6 5.89 14.76 30.31
CA VAL A 6 5.57 14.49 29.59
C VAL A 6 5.68 14.19 28.78
N GLY A 7 5.88 14.24 28.84
CA GLY A 7 5.97 13.87 27.94
C GLY A 7 5.94 13.56 27.29
N SER A 8 6.14 13.41 27.41
CA SER A 8 6.11 13.07 26.64
C SER A 8 5.81 12.82 25.83
N ASN A 9 5.50 12.81 25.58
CA ASN A 9 5.18 12.61 24.68
C ASN A 9 5.11 12.72 23.89
N ARG A 10 4.79 12.49 24.43
CA ARG A 10 4.57 13.00 23.46
C ARG A 10 5.38 13.00 22.54
N THR A 11 5.76 12.86 22.86
CA THR A 11 6.73 12.90 22.10
C THR A 11 6.67 12.08 20.91
N GLY A 12 5.98 11.05 20.86
CA GLY A 12 5.89 10.27 19.70
C GLY A 12 5.56 11.03 18.49
N ARG A 13 4.71 12.02 18.66
CA ARG A 13 4.32 12.69 17.48
C ARG A 13 5.40 13.48 16.94
N LYS A 14 6.38 13.72 17.72
CA LYS A 14 7.45 14.45 17.19
C LYS A 14 8.16 13.68 16.21
N ILE A 15 7.95 12.43 16.14
CA ILE A 15 8.57 11.63 15.15
C ILE A 15 8.08 12.00 13.78
N GLY A 16 7.09 12.85 13.69
CA GLY A 16 6.62 13.32 12.42
C GLY A 16 7.70 13.95 11.57
N GLN A 17 7.80 13.54 10.34
CA GLN A 17 8.76 14.10 9.39
C GLN A 17 8.22 15.39 8.80
N LYS A 18 9.12 16.34 8.58
CA LYS A 18 8.77 17.57 7.89
C LYS A 18 9.43 17.59 6.54
N VAL A 19 8.69 18.05 5.54
CA VAL A 19 9.17 18.13 4.18
C VAL A 19 9.83 19.46 3.95
N LYS A 20 10.96 19.48 3.23
CA LYS A 20 11.68 20.71 2.92
C LYS A 20 10.80 21.65 2.14
N LYS A 21 10.92 22.94 2.43
CA LYS A 21 10.07 23.95 1.81
C LYS A 21 10.35 24.20 0.36
N THR A 22 11.61 23.99 -0.06
CA THR A 22 12.01 24.35 -1.40
C THR A 22 11.32 23.49 -2.44
N GLN A 23 10.90 24.05 -3.51
CA GLN A 23 10.42 23.39 -4.71
C GLN A 23 9.01 22.79 -4.65
N LEU A 24 8.33 22.80 -3.51
CA LEU A 24 6.98 22.28 -3.43
C LEU A 24 5.99 23.38 -3.10
N LYS A 25 4.81 23.33 -3.73
CA LYS A 25 3.72 24.20 -3.34
C LYS A 25 3.31 23.86 -1.90
N ALA A 26 2.78 24.87 -1.20
CA ALA A 26 2.38 24.70 0.19
C ALA A 26 1.37 23.54 0.37
N SER A 27 0.42 23.42 -0.55
CA SER A 27 -0.57 22.34 -0.48
C SER A 27 0.07 20.98 -0.64
N SER A 28 0.98 20.82 -1.60
CA SER A 28 1.68 19.57 -1.83
C SER A 28 2.55 19.20 -0.63
N ARG A 29 3.21 20.20 -0.04
CA ARG A 29 4.04 19.97 1.13
C ARG A 29 3.19 19.50 2.31
N ARG A 30 2.04 20.12 2.53
CA ARG A 30 1.14 19.73 3.60
C ARG A 30 0.62 18.31 3.40
N TRP A 31 0.29 17.96 2.15
CA TRP A 31 -0.16 16.61 1.84
C TRP A 31 0.93 15.60 2.15
N LEU A 32 2.18 15.88 1.71
CA LEU A 32 3.30 14.98 1.96
C LEU A 32 3.57 14.81 3.45
N GLU A 33 3.47 15.89 4.23
CA GLU A 33 3.66 15.79 5.68
C GLU A 33 2.57 14.95 6.32
N ARG A 34 1.33 15.12 5.91
CA ARG A 34 0.23 14.30 6.43
C ARG A 34 0.42 12.84 6.06
N HIS A 35 0.79 12.58 4.81
CA HIS A 35 1.00 11.22 4.32
C HIS A 35 2.13 10.54 5.08
N SER A 36 3.27 11.21 5.24
CA SER A 36 4.43 10.64 5.94
C SER A 36 4.13 10.36 7.40
N ASN A 37 3.20 11.09 8.01
CA ASN A 37 2.85 10.94 9.42
C ASN A 37 1.62 10.06 9.64
N ASP A 38 1.01 9.53 8.59
CA ASP A 38 -0.13 8.63 8.68
C ASP A 38 0.33 7.30 9.32
N PRO A 39 -0.30 6.87 10.43
CA PRO A 39 0.09 5.63 11.09
C PRO A 39 0.02 4.41 10.17
N TYR A 40 -0.94 4.38 9.25
CA TYR A 40 -1.06 3.27 8.30
C TYR A 40 0.06 3.26 7.27
N VAL A 41 0.55 4.43 6.87
CA VAL A 41 1.71 4.52 5.97
C VAL A 41 2.94 3.96 6.67
N GLN A 42 3.16 4.35 7.92
CA GLN A 42 4.29 3.86 8.70
C GLN A 42 4.18 2.35 8.94
N ARG A 43 2.99 1.89 9.27
CA ARG A 43 2.73 0.47 9.49
C ARG A 43 2.97 -0.34 8.22
N ALA A 44 2.53 0.18 7.08
CA ALA A 44 2.74 -0.48 5.79
C ALA A 44 4.23 -0.68 5.51
N LYS A 45 5.04 0.34 5.77
CA LYS A 45 6.48 0.24 5.59
C LYS A 45 7.09 -0.83 6.48
N LEU A 46 6.66 -0.90 7.73
CA LEU A 46 7.16 -1.90 8.67
C LEU A 46 6.75 -3.31 8.28
N GLU A 47 5.54 -3.47 7.77
CA GLU A 47 5.00 -4.79 7.42
C GLU A 47 5.29 -5.19 5.98
N GLY A 48 5.93 -4.33 5.21
CA GLY A 48 6.33 -4.66 3.85
C GLY A 48 5.27 -4.45 2.79
N TYR A 49 4.21 -3.72 3.09
CA TYR A 49 3.19 -3.41 2.10
C TYR A 49 3.54 -2.14 1.32
N ARG A 50 3.19 -2.13 0.06
CA ARG A 50 3.54 -1.01 -0.83
C ARG A 50 2.76 0.26 -0.57
N ALA A 51 1.58 0.14 0.04
CA ALA A 51 0.75 1.30 0.35
C ALA A 51 -0.18 1.00 1.52
N ARG A 52 -0.67 2.05 2.15
CA ARG A 52 -1.61 1.93 3.25
C ARG A 52 -2.95 1.32 2.82
N ALA A 53 -3.22 1.32 1.54
CA ALA A 53 -4.44 0.72 1.00
C ALA A 53 -4.55 -0.78 1.33
N ALA A 54 -3.44 -1.44 1.65
CA ALA A 54 -3.46 -2.84 2.09
C ALA A 54 -4.42 -3.05 3.26
N TYR A 55 -4.45 -2.11 4.20
CA TYR A 55 -5.29 -2.27 5.40
C TYR A 55 -6.77 -2.14 5.09
N LYS A 56 -7.12 -1.40 4.06
CA LYS A 56 -8.51 -1.32 3.63
C LYS A 56 -9.00 -2.67 3.14
N LEU A 57 -8.20 -3.35 2.32
CA LEU A 57 -8.57 -4.67 1.84
C LEU A 57 -8.59 -5.70 2.98
N LEU A 58 -7.61 -5.62 3.89
CA LEU A 58 -7.61 -6.50 5.06
C LEU A 58 -8.88 -6.33 5.88
N GLU A 59 -9.30 -5.08 6.09
CA GLU A 59 -10.52 -4.79 6.85
C GLU A 59 -11.75 -5.32 6.14
N ILE A 60 -11.85 -5.11 4.84
CA ILE A 60 -12.98 -5.60 4.04
C ILE A 60 -13.02 -7.13 4.09
N ASN A 61 -11.88 -7.75 3.92
CA ASN A 61 -11.81 -9.21 3.91
C ASN A 61 -12.11 -9.79 5.28
N ASP A 62 -11.70 -9.11 6.34
CA ASP A 62 -11.98 -9.54 7.70
C ASP A 62 -13.49 -9.55 7.98
N LYS A 63 -14.19 -8.53 7.50
CA LYS A 63 -15.64 -8.41 7.70
C LYS A 63 -16.46 -9.27 6.76
N HIS A 64 -16.08 -9.35 5.51
CA HIS A 64 -16.92 -9.91 4.45
C HIS A 64 -16.33 -11.15 3.80
N GLN A 65 -15.09 -11.52 4.12
CA GLN A 65 -14.44 -12.73 3.62
C GLN A 65 -14.51 -12.83 2.09
N ILE A 66 -14.28 -11.70 1.39
CA ILE A 66 -14.43 -11.66 -0.06
C ILE A 66 -13.39 -12.51 -0.79
N LEU A 67 -12.24 -12.76 -0.16
CA LEU A 67 -11.18 -13.55 -0.76
C LEU A 67 -11.24 -15.03 -0.36
N LYS A 68 -12.18 -15.40 0.51
CA LYS A 68 -12.27 -16.75 1.01
C LYS A 68 -12.62 -17.72 -0.12
N GLY A 69 -11.80 -18.74 -0.28
CA GLY A 69 -12.02 -19.74 -1.32
C GLY A 69 -11.71 -19.30 -2.71
N ALA A 70 -11.22 -18.06 -2.90
CA ALA A 70 -10.87 -17.58 -4.23
C ALA A 70 -9.63 -18.31 -4.75
N THR A 71 -9.70 -18.75 -6.01
CA THR A 71 -8.59 -19.43 -6.66
C THR A 71 -7.99 -18.62 -7.79
N ARG A 72 -8.70 -17.60 -8.25
CA ARG A 72 -8.24 -16.70 -9.31
C ARG A 72 -8.71 -15.30 -8.95
N ILE A 73 -7.79 -14.36 -8.88
CA ILE A 73 -8.07 -12.98 -8.52
C ILE A 73 -7.42 -12.06 -9.55
N ILE A 74 -8.17 -11.07 -9.99
CA ILE A 74 -7.64 -10.02 -10.85
C ILE A 74 -7.74 -8.71 -10.09
N ASP A 75 -6.62 -8.02 -9.95
CA ASP A 75 -6.53 -6.72 -9.30
C ASP A 75 -6.44 -5.65 -10.39
N LEU A 76 -7.54 -4.97 -10.67
CA LEU A 76 -7.62 -3.93 -11.69
C LEU A 76 -7.21 -2.59 -11.09
N GLY A 77 -6.31 -1.88 -11.77
CA GLY A 77 -5.76 -0.64 -11.24
C GLY A 77 -4.84 -0.92 -10.07
N ALA A 78 -3.99 -1.93 -10.21
CA ALA A 78 -3.28 -2.53 -9.10
C ALA A 78 -2.17 -1.66 -8.49
N ALA A 79 -1.59 -0.73 -9.25
CA ALA A 79 -0.44 0.04 -8.77
C ALA A 79 -0.77 0.77 -7.48
N PRO A 80 0.14 0.79 -6.51
CA PRO A 80 1.49 0.22 -6.50
C PRO A 80 1.56 -1.28 -6.24
N GLY A 81 0.45 -1.95 -5.86
CA GLY A 81 0.41 -3.38 -5.72
C GLY A 81 0.07 -3.91 -4.34
N SER A 82 -0.34 -3.06 -3.41
CA SER A 82 -0.60 -3.52 -2.04
C SER A 82 -1.78 -4.49 -1.95
N TRP A 83 -2.82 -4.30 -2.76
CA TRP A 83 -3.96 -5.22 -2.77
C TRP A 83 -3.57 -6.58 -3.35
N SER A 84 -2.72 -6.58 -4.39
CA SER A 84 -2.21 -7.83 -4.94
C SER A 84 -1.35 -8.58 -3.92
N GLN A 85 -0.57 -7.85 -3.11
CA GLN A 85 0.19 -8.47 -2.03
C GLN A 85 -0.72 -9.20 -1.04
N ILE A 86 -1.80 -8.54 -0.63
CA ILE A 86 -2.77 -9.13 0.30
C ILE A 86 -3.45 -10.33 -0.35
N ALA A 87 -3.90 -10.18 -1.59
CA ALA A 87 -4.61 -11.25 -2.29
C ALA A 87 -3.72 -12.50 -2.41
N ALA A 88 -2.45 -12.30 -2.76
CA ALA A 88 -1.52 -13.44 -2.87
C ALA A 88 -1.31 -14.13 -1.53
N LYS A 89 -1.21 -13.35 -0.46
CA LYS A 89 -1.00 -13.88 0.88
C LYS A 89 -2.22 -14.68 1.36
N VAL A 90 -3.41 -14.12 1.19
CA VAL A 90 -4.64 -14.75 1.68
C VAL A 90 -4.98 -16.01 0.89
N THR A 91 -4.69 -16.05 -0.40
CA THR A 91 -5.00 -17.21 -1.24
C THR A 91 -3.86 -18.23 -1.32
N ASP A 92 -2.77 -17.99 -0.60
CA ASP A 92 -1.59 -18.84 -0.66
C ASP A 92 -1.06 -19.01 -2.08
N SER A 93 -1.05 -17.93 -2.83
CA SER A 93 -0.48 -17.92 -4.19
C SER A 93 1.02 -18.22 -4.13
N THR A 94 1.49 -19.05 -5.05
CA THR A 94 2.91 -19.42 -5.13
C THR A 94 3.39 -19.29 -6.56
N GLU A 95 4.69 -19.33 -6.75
CA GLU A 95 5.25 -19.25 -8.11
C GLU A 95 4.81 -20.45 -8.98
N ASP A 96 4.52 -21.58 -8.35
CA ASP A 96 4.03 -22.76 -9.06
C ASP A 96 2.51 -22.75 -9.25
N ASP A 97 1.79 -21.96 -8.49
CA ASP A 97 0.33 -21.85 -8.57
C ASP A 97 -0.06 -20.40 -8.34
N ILE A 98 0.12 -19.59 -9.35
CA ILE A 98 -0.17 -18.16 -9.28
C ILE A 98 -1.68 -17.96 -9.33
N ARG A 99 -2.22 -17.29 -8.31
CA ARG A 99 -3.66 -17.06 -8.17
C ARG A 99 -4.07 -15.61 -8.35
N VAL A 100 -3.11 -14.70 -8.48
CA VAL A 100 -3.37 -13.27 -8.56
C VAL A 100 -2.71 -12.68 -9.79
N ALA A 101 -3.45 -11.87 -10.52
CA ALA A 101 -2.93 -11.10 -11.63
C ALA A 101 -3.18 -9.61 -11.36
N SER A 102 -2.17 -8.80 -11.54
CA SER A 102 -2.24 -7.35 -11.40
C SER A 102 -2.29 -6.70 -12.76
N ILE A 103 -3.22 -5.80 -12.97
CA ILE A 103 -3.39 -5.10 -14.25
C ILE A 103 -3.45 -3.60 -13.98
N ASP A 104 -2.56 -2.83 -14.61
CA ASP A 104 -2.56 -1.38 -14.50
C ASP A 104 -1.83 -0.78 -15.69
N PHE A 105 -2.19 0.46 -16.05
CA PHE A 105 -1.41 1.26 -16.98
C PHE A 105 -0.12 1.75 -16.36
N LEU A 106 -0.13 1.96 -15.05
CA LEU A 106 1.07 2.35 -14.31
C LEU A 106 1.92 1.12 -14.02
N GLU A 107 3.20 1.35 -13.90
CA GLU A 107 4.11 0.25 -13.61
C GLU A 107 3.87 -0.30 -12.21
N VAL A 108 3.76 -1.62 -12.14
CA VAL A 108 3.70 -2.33 -10.86
C VAL A 108 4.99 -3.13 -10.76
N GLY A 109 5.82 -2.80 -9.78
CA GLY A 109 7.07 -3.55 -9.58
C GLY A 109 6.78 -5.01 -9.23
N PRO A 110 7.74 -5.90 -9.42
CA PRO A 110 7.54 -7.33 -9.19
C PRO A 110 7.00 -7.64 -7.79
N ILE A 111 6.01 -8.50 -7.73
CA ILE A 111 5.40 -8.98 -6.48
C ILE A 111 5.51 -10.50 -6.50
N PRO A 112 6.05 -11.12 -5.44
CA PRO A 112 6.16 -12.58 -5.39
C PRO A 112 4.79 -13.24 -5.58
N ALA A 113 4.75 -14.26 -6.41
CA ALA A 113 3.56 -15.07 -6.67
C ALA A 113 2.39 -14.29 -7.26
N VAL A 114 2.67 -13.21 -7.98
CA VAL A 114 1.66 -12.39 -8.67
C VAL A 114 2.10 -12.22 -10.12
N ARG A 115 1.18 -12.45 -11.04
CA ARG A 115 1.45 -12.20 -12.46
C ARG A 115 1.15 -10.74 -12.77
N LEU A 116 2.10 -10.07 -13.36
CA LEU A 116 1.95 -8.67 -13.73
C LEU A 116 1.58 -8.59 -15.20
N LEU A 117 0.46 -7.94 -15.50
CA LEU A 117 -0.03 -7.76 -16.86
C LEU A 117 -0.09 -6.26 -17.16
N PRO A 118 0.98 -5.68 -17.66
CA PRO A 118 0.99 -4.25 -17.94
C PRO A 118 0.06 -3.93 -19.10
N LEU A 119 -0.67 -2.82 -18.97
CA LEU A 119 -1.49 -2.30 -20.04
C LEU A 119 -0.77 -1.10 -20.64
N SER A 120 -0.78 -1.01 -21.96
CA SER A 120 -0.26 0.15 -22.65
C SER A 120 -1.28 0.63 -23.65
N SER A 121 -1.69 1.87 -23.50
CA SER A 121 -2.59 2.50 -24.46
C SER A 121 -1.92 2.74 -25.81
N ARG A 122 -0.62 2.57 -25.87
CA ARG A 122 0.16 2.81 -27.10
C ARG A 122 0.43 1.53 -27.88
N ASP A 123 0.10 0.40 -27.31
CA ASP A 123 0.35 -0.87 -27.97
C ASP A 123 -0.87 -1.23 -28.81
N PRO A 124 -0.73 -1.19 -30.15
CA PRO A 124 -1.88 -1.48 -31.01
C PRO A 124 -2.29 -2.95 -30.97
N THR A 125 -1.48 -3.81 -30.38
CA THR A 125 -1.79 -5.22 -30.26
C THR A 125 -2.34 -5.58 -28.89
N ALA A 126 -2.38 -4.62 -28.01
CA ALA A 126 -2.83 -4.85 -26.63
C ALA A 126 -4.32 -5.00 -26.57
#